data_98d3d2f5edd2aad486a984a79df83a07
#
_entry.id   98d3d2f5edd2aad486a984a79df83a07
#
_cell.length_a   1.000
_cell.length_b   1.000
_cell.length_c   1.000
_cell.angle_alpha   90.00
_cell.angle_beta   90.00
_cell.angle_gamma   90.00
#
_symmetry.space_group_name_H-M   'P 1'
#
loop_
_entity.id
_entity.type
_entity.pdbx_description
1 polymer ?
#
loop_
_entity_poly.entity_id
_entity_poly.type
_entity_poly.pdbx_seq_one_letter_code
_entity_poly.pdbx_strand_id
1 'polypeptide(L)'
;MFCNRIKNLAIVQRLYPIKNHVAAYCSGTQAIDMSYDVFEGKNLDPNLSPLVIMHGLFGSKQNWRGTGRALASKMNRKVITVDARNHGNSPHTDDHGSIGMAADIVQLMHRLKIQKISVLGHSMGGRTMMYFALKYPELVDKGIIADISPISIPGDISMMSKILMAMKNINLPQDVPIPVGRQLASEELNKVVPSKDTIDFVLLNLRKADDGKYYWIHNVNALYNNMEGFTKYGENIKGLAPFKGPIMFICGKNSPYVDPNDWPHIQKIFPNSEIHWLDAGHLVHFDQPAKFIELTIDFLNK
;
A
#
# COMPACT_ATOMS: atom_id res chain seq x y z
N MET A 1 15.17 -29.18 -43.94
CA MET A 1 14.67 -29.35 -42.56
C MET A 1 15.08 -28.15 -41.68
N PHE A 2 14.79 -26.90 -42.12
CA PHE A 2 15.19 -25.67 -41.40
C PHE A 2 14.15 -24.55 -41.51
N CYS A 3 12.85 -24.86 -41.44
CA CYS A 3 11.80 -23.82 -41.56
C CYS A 3 10.75 -23.80 -40.46
N ASN A 4 10.90 -24.58 -39.36
CA ASN A 4 9.87 -24.67 -38.31
C ASN A 4 10.27 -24.06 -36.95
N ARG A 5 11.45 -23.39 -36.83
CA ARG A 5 11.84 -22.73 -35.56
C ARG A 5 11.52 -21.24 -35.48
N ILE A 6 11.15 -20.59 -36.60
CA ILE A 6 10.90 -19.13 -36.61
C ILE A 6 9.44 -18.77 -36.28
N LYS A 7 8.50 -19.67 -36.47
CA LYS A 7 7.07 -19.39 -36.15
C LYS A 7 6.76 -19.32 -34.64
N ASN A 8 7.56 -19.97 -33.80
CA ASN A 8 7.33 -19.94 -32.33
C ASN A 8 7.86 -18.69 -31.64
N LEU A 9 8.81 -17.95 -32.23
CA LEU A 9 9.28 -16.68 -31.65
C LEU A 9 8.27 -15.54 -31.83
N ALA A 10 7.53 -15.53 -32.94
CA ALA A 10 6.52 -14.49 -33.22
C ALA A 10 5.26 -14.63 -32.36
N ILE A 11 4.91 -15.87 -31.93
CA ILE A 11 3.78 -16.12 -31.03
C ILE A 11 4.14 -15.74 -29.60
N VAL A 12 5.37 -15.98 -29.15
CA VAL A 12 5.86 -15.58 -27.81
C VAL A 12 5.96 -14.05 -27.69
N GLN A 13 6.28 -13.33 -28.77
CA GLN A 13 6.30 -11.85 -28.75
C GLN A 13 4.91 -11.21 -28.72
N ARG A 14 3.84 -11.90 -29.16
CA ARG A 14 2.44 -11.42 -29.04
C ARG A 14 1.84 -11.61 -27.64
N LEU A 15 2.41 -12.48 -26.79
CA LEU A 15 1.87 -12.80 -25.46
C LEU A 15 2.46 -11.92 -24.32
N TYR A 16 3.47 -11.07 -24.58
CA TYR A 16 4.08 -10.22 -23.55
C TYR A 16 4.34 -8.79 -24.06
N PRO A 17 3.32 -7.93 -24.22
CA PRO A 17 3.52 -6.53 -24.61
C PRO A 17 4.20 -5.69 -23.53
N ILE A 18 4.38 -6.23 -22.30
CA ILE A 18 4.92 -5.49 -21.15
C ILE A 18 6.37 -5.02 -21.35
N LYS A 19 7.19 -5.72 -22.17
CA LYS A 19 8.60 -5.32 -22.40
C LYS A 19 8.80 -3.90 -22.93
N ASN A 20 7.84 -3.36 -23.68
CA ASN A 20 7.91 -2.01 -24.24
C ASN A 20 7.24 -0.94 -23.35
N HIS A 21 6.51 -1.37 -22.33
CA HIS A 21 5.72 -0.46 -21.48
C HIS A 21 6.46 -0.01 -20.22
N VAL A 22 7.35 -0.83 -19.62
CA VAL A 22 8.08 -0.44 -18.40
C VAL A 22 8.88 0.85 -18.61
N ALA A 23 9.57 0.99 -19.75
CA ALA A 23 10.31 2.22 -20.08
C ALA A 23 9.38 3.42 -20.38
N ALA A 24 8.17 3.19 -20.90
CA ALA A 24 7.18 4.23 -21.17
C ALA A 24 6.42 4.67 -19.90
N TYR A 25 6.24 3.75 -18.93
CA TYR A 25 5.54 4.04 -17.68
C TYR A 25 6.42 4.71 -16.61
N CYS A 26 7.75 4.53 -16.68
CA CYS A 26 8.70 5.03 -15.68
C CYS A 26 9.36 6.37 -16.08
N SER A 27 8.72 7.23 -16.89
CA SER A 27 9.28 8.54 -17.23
C SER A 27 9.43 9.42 -16.00
N GLY A 28 10.61 9.44 -15.40
CA GLY A 28 11.05 10.39 -14.38
C GLY A 28 11.24 9.86 -12.96
N THR A 29 10.75 8.67 -12.60
CA THR A 29 10.92 8.10 -11.25
C THR A 29 11.51 6.70 -11.35
N GLN A 30 12.63 6.46 -10.65
CA GLN A 30 13.25 5.15 -10.59
C GLN A 30 12.38 4.20 -9.73
N ALA A 31 11.88 3.11 -10.35
CA ALA A 31 11.19 2.04 -9.65
C ALA A 31 12.16 1.19 -8.83
N ILE A 32 11.66 0.61 -7.74
CA ILE A 32 12.41 -0.31 -6.88
C ILE A 32 11.83 -1.73 -6.94
N ASP A 33 12.63 -2.71 -6.56
CA ASP A 33 12.17 -4.08 -6.35
C ASP A 33 11.57 -4.23 -4.94
N MET A 34 10.24 -4.06 -4.84
CA MET A 34 9.53 -4.22 -3.56
C MET A 34 9.71 -5.61 -2.97
N SER A 35 9.84 -5.67 -1.65
CA SER A 35 9.72 -6.90 -0.87
C SER A 35 8.24 -7.30 -0.76
N TYR A 36 7.94 -8.59 -0.92
CA TYR A 36 6.56 -9.08 -0.90
C TYR A 36 6.47 -10.49 -0.29
N ASP A 37 5.28 -10.85 0.19
CA ASP A 37 4.89 -12.20 0.57
C ASP A 37 3.72 -12.65 -0.34
N VAL A 38 3.69 -13.95 -0.67
CA VAL A 38 2.64 -14.55 -1.50
C VAL A 38 1.84 -15.55 -0.68
N PHE A 39 0.51 -15.48 -0.78
CA PHE A 39 -0.41 -16.42 -0.16
C PHE A 39 -1.29 -17.05 -1.25
N GLU A 40 -1.40 -18.36 -1.23
CA GLU A 40 -2.19 -19.16 -2.18
C GLU A 40 -3.10 -20.11 -1.42
N GLY A 41 -4.35 -20.20 -1.86
CA GLY A 41 -5.32 -21.18 -1.38
C GLY A 41 -5.13 -22.52 -2.07
N LYS A 42 -5.87 -23.55 -1.60
CA LYS A 42 -5.80 -24.91 -2.17
C LYS A 42 -6.32 -25.00 -3.62
N ASN A 43 -7.26 -24.15 -3.99
CA ASN A 43 -7.97 -24.18 -5.28
C ASN A 43 -7.66 -22.89 -6.07
N LEU A 44 -6.37 -22.67 -6.36
CA LEU A 44 -5.96 -21.48 -7.12
C LEU A 44 -6.47 -21.54 -8.55
N ASP A 45 -7.20 -20.50 -8.99
CA ASP A 45 -7.55 -20.29 -10.40
C ASP A 45 -6.54 -19.31 -11.01
N PRO A 46 -5.68 -19.77 -11.94
CA PRO A 46 -4.66 -18.93 -12.56
C PRO A 46 -5.23 -17.84 -13.49
N ASN A 47 -6.52 -17.91 -13.83
CA ASN A 47 -7.20 -16.92 -14.68
C ASN A 47 -7.70 -15.71 -13.86
N LEU A 48 -7.82 -15.84 -12.55
CA LEU A 48 -8.21 -14.73 -11.69
C LEU A 48 -7.03 -13.78 -11.43
N SER A 49 -7.29 -12.48 -11.57
CA SER A 49 -6.30 -11.44 -11.27
C SER A 49 -5.83 -11.55 -9.81
N PRO A 50 -4.51 -11.63 -9.53
CA PRO A 50 -4.01 -11.61 -8.16
C PRO A 50 -4.43 -10.35 -7.41
N LEU A 51 -4.64 -10.46 -6.09
CA LEU A 51 -4.86 -9.32 -5.22
C LEU A 51 -3.53 -8.83 -4.68
N VAL A 52 -3.16 -7.58 -4.97
CA VAL A 52 -1.99 -6.90 -4.38
C VAL A 52 -2.46 -5.99 -3.25
N ILE A 53 -1.88 -6.16 -2.06
CA ILE A 53 -2.23 -5.41 -0.85
C ILE A 53 -1.06 -4.51 -0.44
N MET A 54 -1.29 -3.21 -0.30
CA MET A 54 -0.32 -2.22 0.17
C MET A 54 -0.79 -1.57 1.47
N HIS A 55 0.09 -1.57 2.47
CA HIS A 55 -0.12 -1.00 3.80
C HIS A 55 -0.11 0.54 3.82
N GLY A 56 -0.52 1.13 4.95
CA GLY A 56 -0.41 2.55 5.24
C GLY A 56 0.97 2.97 5.78
N LEU A 57 1.13 4.28 6.05
CA LEU A 57 2.34 4.83 6.66
C LEU A 57 2.65 4.10 7.98
N PHE A 58 3.93 3.87 8.28
CA PHE A 58 4.44 3.07 9.39
C PHE A 58 4.07 1.59 9.37
N GLY A 59 3.34 1.12 8.35
CA GLY A 59 2.99 -0.27 8.18
C GLY A 59 4.07 -1.08 7.46
N SER A 60 3.75 -2.36 7.27
CA SER A 60 4.53 -3.30 6.46
C SER A 60 3.63 -4.43 5.96
N LYS A 61 4.13 -5.25 5.04
CA LYS A 61 3.43 -6.46 4.60
C LYS A 61 3.07 -7.41 5.74
N GLN A 62 3.84 -7.37 6.85
CA GLN A 62 3.60 -8.21 8.01
C GLN A 62 2.27 -7.89 8.71
N ASN A 63 1.83 -6.62 8.68
CA ASN A 63 0.54 -6.22 9.25
C ASN A 63 -0.64 -6.86 8.49
N TRP A 64 -0.42 -7.23 7.22
CA TRP A 64 -1.43 -7.84 6.35
C TRP A 64 -1.34 -9.36 6.26
N ARG A 65 -0.39 -9.99 6.96
CA ARG A 65 -0.14 -11.44 6.86
C ARG A 65 -1.36 -12.27 7.26
N GLY A 66 -2.04 -11.91 8.36
CA GLY A 66 -3.25 -12.58 8.81
C GLY A 66 -4.39 -12.46 7.80
N THR A 67 -4.68 -11.23 7.38
CA THR A 67 -5.70 -10.92 6.36
C THR A 67 -5.38 -11.59 5.03
N GLY A 68 -4.13 -11.50 4.57
CA GLY A 68 -3.68 -12.12 3.31
C GLY A 68 -3.88 -13.63 3.29
N ARG A 69 -3.55 -14.33 4.38
CA ARG A 69 -3.82 -15.77 4.52
C ARG A 69 -5.30 -16.10 4.52
N ALA A 70 -6.10 -15.33 5.27
CA ALA A 70 -7.53 -15.54 5.36
C ALA A 70 -8.21 -15.33 4.01
N LEU A 71 -7.85 -14.28 3.28
CA LEU A 71 -8.35 -14.02 1.93
C LEU A 71 -7.94 -15.13 0.95
N ALA A 72 -6.66 -15.49 0.90
CA ALA A 72 -6.17 -16.54 0.01
C ALA A 72 -6.82 -17.90 0.29
N SER A 73 -7.11 -18.22 1.56
CA SER A 73 -7.77 -19.49 1.92
C SER A 73 -9.25 -19.58 1.51
N LYS A 74 -9.91 -18.41 1.35
CA LYS A 74 -11.35 -18.30 1.04
C LYS A 74 -11.63 -17.90 -0.40
N MET A 75 -10.61 -17.42 -1.13
CA MET A 75 -10.71 -17.06 -2.54
C MET A 75 -9.81 -17.96 -3.38
N ASN A 76 -10.21 -18.21 -4.61
CA ASN A 76 -9.41 -19.01 -5.55
C ASN A 76 -8.35 -18.19 -6.28
N ARG A 77 -7.89 -17.07 -5.68
CA ARG A 77 -6.89 -16.16 -6.27
C ARG A 77 -5.67 -16.01 -5.37
N LYS A 78 -4.54 -15.71 -6.00
CA LYS A 78 -3.31 -15.36 -5.33
C LYS A 78 -3.46 -14.01 -4.60
N VAL A 79 -2.92 -13.93 -3.38
CA VAL A 79 -2.85 -12.68 -2.60
C VAL A 79 -1.38 -12.34 -2.37
N ILE A 80 -0.99 -11.12 -2.67
CA ILE A 80 0.37 -10.61 -2.57
C ILE A 80 0.35 -9.39 -1.64
N THR A 81 1.07 -9.46 -0.52
CA THR A 81 1.27 -8.30 0.35
C THR A 81 2.66 -7.71 0.10
N VAL A 82 2.77 -6.39 0.03
CA VAL A 82 4.03 -5.72 -0.29
C VAL A 82 4.48 -4.78 0.83
N ASP A 83 5.80 -4.62 0.97
CA ASP A 83 6.36 -3.47 1.65
C ASP A 83 6.52 -2.33 0.63
N ALA A 84 5.93 -1.17 0.87
CA ALA A 84 6.16 0.02 0.05
C ALA A 84 7.63 0.47 0.15
N ARG A 85 8.12 1.26 -0.83
CA ARG A 85 9.45 1.89 -0.72
C ARG A 85 9.58 2.59 0.63
N ASN A 86 10.78 2.59 1.18
CA ASN A 86 11.10 3.19 2.49
C ASN A 86 10.44 2.49 3.69
N HIS A 87 9.80 1.32 3.50
CA HIS A 87 9.17 0.55 4.56
C HIS A 87 9.63 -0.91 4.56
N GLY A 88 9.57 -1.53 5.73
CA GLY A 88 9.83 -2.96 5.89
C GLY A 88 11.17 -3.40 5.29
N ASN A 89 11.14 -4.43 4.44
CA ASN A 89 12.32 -4.98 3.78
C ASN A 89 12.50 -4.45 2.34
N SER A 90 11.71 -3.47 1.91
CA SER A 90 11.87 -2.82 0.61
C SER A 90 13.04 -1.83 0.61
N PRO A 91 13.67 -1.59 -0.54
CA PRO A 91 14.75 -0.62 -0.66
C PRO A 91 14.36 0.77 -0.19
N HIS A 92 15.33 1.47 0.40
CA HIS A 92 15.24 2.87 0.77
C HIS A 92 15.61 3.76 -0.41
N THR A 93 14.87 4.87 -0.57
CA THR A 93 15.09 5.91 -1.59
C THR A 93 14.81 7.27 -0.98
N ASP A 94 15.28 8.34 -1.60
CA ASP A 94 14.95 9.70 -1.18
C ASP A 94 13.52 10.12 -1.55
N ASP A 95 12.96 9.52 -2.62
CA ASP A 95 11.59 9.76 -3.06
C ASP A 95 10.59 8.89 -2.29
N HIS A 96 9.47 9.50 -1.91
CA HIS A 96 8.35 8.80 -1.27
C HIS A 96 7.01 9.44 -1.64
N GLY A 97 6.46 9.05 -2.77
CA GLY A 97 5.19 9.56 -3.29
C GLY A 97 4.39 8.50 -4.04
N SER A 98 3.09 8.76 -4.23
CA SER A 98 2.18 7.82 -4.92
C SER A 98 2.63 7.52 -6.35
N ILE A 99 3.30 8.46 -7.02
CA ILE A 99 3.84 8.27 -8.37
C ILE A 99 4.94 7.21 -8.37
N GLY A 100 5.93 7.34 -7.48
CA GLY A 100 7.02 6.39 -7.34
C GLY A 100 6.54 5.02 -6.89
N MET A 101 5.65 4.97 -5.89
CA MET A 101 5.06 3.71 -5.42
C MET A 101 4.22 3.01 -6.50
N ALA A 102 3.53 3.76 -7.37
CA ALA A 102 2.81 3.17 -8.51
C ALA A 102 3.78 2.57 -9.55
N ALA A 103 4.93 3.21 -9.79
CA ALA A 103 5.98 2.65 -10.64
C ALA A 103 6.56 1.35 -10.05
N ASP A 104 6.67 1.26 -8.72
CA ASP A 104 7.09 0.03 -8.03
C ASP A 104 6.11 -1.13 -8.24
N ILE A 105 4.80 -0.83 -8.26
CA ILE A 105 3.76 -1.83 -8.57
C ILE A 105 3.93 -2.35 -10.00
N VAL A 106 4.15 -1.46 -10.98
CA VAL A 106 4.43 -1.87 -12.37
C VAL A 106 5.66 -2.77 -12.44
N GLN A 107 6.74 -2.40 -11.74
CA GLN A 107 7.96 -3.22 -11.67
C GLN A 107 7.70 -4.59 -11.03
N LEU A 108 6.92 -4.66 -9.96
CA LEU A 108 6.51 -5.91 -9.32
C LEU A 108 5.72 -6.80 -10.29
N MET A 109 4.73 -6.23 -10.99
CA MET A 109 3.93 -6.95 -11.98
C MET A 109 4.81 -7.51 -13.09
N HIS A 110 5.75 -6.72 -13.60
CA HIS A 110 6.72 -7.16 -14.60
C HIS A 110 7.57 -8.33 -14.10
N ARG A 111 8.13 -8.22 -12.88
CA ARG A 111 8.97 -9.25 -12.28
C ARG A 111 8.21 -10.57 -12.06
N LEU A 112 6.94 -10.48 -11.66
CA LEU A 112 6.07 -11.64 -11.44
C LEU A 112 5.33 -12.11 -12.71
N LYS A 113 5.53 -11.44 -13.85
CA LYS A 113 4.86 -11.72 -15.13
C LYS A 113 3.33 -11.68 -15.03
N ILE A 114 2.81 -10.74 -14.23
CA ILE A 114 1.38 -10.52 -14.03
C ILE A 114 0.93 -9.39 -14.97
N GLN A 115 -0.15 -9.62 -15.72
CA GLN A 115 -0.67 -8.63 -16.69
C GLN A 115 -1.72 -7.71 -16.05
N LYS A 116 -2.50 -8.21 -15.11
CA LYS A 116 -3.59 -7.48 -14.46
C LYS A 116 -3.72 -7.88 -13.00
N ILE A 117 -4.02 -6.93 -12.12
CA ILE A 117 -4.17 -7.15 -10.69
C ILE A 117 -5.47 -6.55 -10.17
N SER A 118 -6.03 -7.14 -9.12
CA SER A 118 -6.91 -6.43 -8.20
C SER A 118 -6.03 -5.74 -7.15
N VAL A 119 -6.41 -4.55 -6.72
CA VAL A 119 -5.63 -3.78 -5.76
C VAL A 119 -6.40 -3.56 -4.46
N LEU A 120 -5.70 -3.62 -3.32
CA LEU A 120 -6.19 -3.20 -2.02
C LEU A 120 -5.16 -2.30 -1.38
N GLY A 121 -5.54 -1.09 -0.99
CA GLY A 121 -4.64 -0.16 -0.31
C GLY A 121 -5.28 0.47 0.91
N HIS A 122 -4.52 0.54 2.00
CA HIS A 122 -4.91 1.24 3.22
C HIS A 122 -4.20 2.58 3.32
N SER A 123 -4.92 3.67 3.59
CA SER A 123 -4.34 4.99 3.86
C SER A 123 -3.37 5.42 2.75
N MET A 124 -2.07 5.59 3.04
CA MET A 124 -1.01 5.84 2.05
C MET A 124 -1.07 4.87 0.87
N GLY A 125 -1.16 3.55 1.15
CA GLY A 125 -1.33 2.52 0.13
C GLY A 125 -2.61 2.71 -0.68
N GLY A 126 -3.70 3.17 -0.05
CA GLY A 126 -4.96 3.49 -0.73
C GLY A 126 -4.80 4.61 -1.76
N ARG A 127 -4.12 5.70 -1.41
CA ARG A 127 -3.80 6.77 -2.36
C ARG A 127 -2.91 6.29 -3.50
N THR A 128 -1.94 5.44 -3.19
CA THR A 128 -1.10 4.80 -4.22
C THR A 128 -1.93 3.96 -5.18
N MET A 129 -2.84 3.13 -4.66
CA MET A 129 -3.69 2.26 -5.49
C MET A 129 -4.72 3.05 -6.29
N MET A 130 -5.26 4.16 -5.75
CA MET A 130 -6.12 5.08 -6.50
C MET A 130 -5.35 5.76 -7.64
N TYR A 131 -4.14 6.27 -7.38
CA TYR A 131 -3.28 6.83 -8.43
C TYR A 131 -2.95 5.78 -9.49
N PHE A 132 -2.59 4.56 -9.07
CA PHE A 132 -2.28 3.45 -9.96
C PHE A 132 -3.47 3.12 -10.88
N ALA A 133 -4.68 3.04 -10.34
CA ALA A 133 -5.89 2.77 -11.11
C ALA A 133 -6.21 3.88 -12.13
N LEU A 134 -6.01 5.14 -11.75
CA LEU A 134 -6.22 6.28 -12.64
C LEU A 134 -5.16 6.37 -13.75
N LYS A 135 -3.91 6.05 -13.43
CA LYS A 135 -2.79 6.18 -14.35
C LYS A 135 -2.65 4.99 -15.29
N TYR A 136 -2.96 3.79 -14.81
CA TYR A 136 -2.79 2.51 -15.51
C TYR A 136 -4.09 1.67 -15.46
N PRO A 137 -5.22 2.21 -15.95
CA PRO A 137 -6.53 1.58 -15.80
C PRO A 137 -6.61 0.18 -16.43
N GLU A 138 -5.83 -0.09 -17.46
CA GLU A 138 -5.77 -1.39 -18.13
C GLU A 138 -5.09 -2.47 -17.29
N LEU A 139 -4.26 -2.09 -16.30
CA LEU A 139 -3.58 -3.01 -15.39
C LEU A 139 -4.41 -3.38 -14.15
N VAL A 140 -5.55 -2.69 -13.93
CA VAL A 140 -6.39 -2.87 -12.74
C VAL A 140 -7.69 -3.58 -13.09
N ASP A 141 -7.95 -4.69 -12.41
CA ASP A 141 -9.21 -5.44 -12.49
C ASP A 141 -10.28 -4.79 -11.59
N LYS A 142 -10.02 -4.76 -10.28
CA LYS A 142 -10.88 -4.16 -9.25
C LYS A 142 -10.02 -3.47 -8.20
N GLY A 143 -10.59 -2.48 -7.50
CA GLY A 143 -9.88 -1.79 -6.42
C GLY A 143 -10.66 -1.77 -5.11
N ILE A 144 -9.94 -1.90 -4.00
CA ILE A 144 -10.44 -1.75 -2.64
C ILE A 144 -9.60 -0.70 -1.93
N ILE A 145 -10.25 0.34 -1.47
CA ILE A 145 -9.61 1.46 -0.79
C ILE A 145 -10.07 1.49 0.67
N ALA A 146 -9.14 1.24 1.58
CA ALA A 146 -9.40 1.18 3.00
C ALA A 146 -9.06 2.53 3.65
N ASP A 147 -10.10 3.21 4.06
CA ASP A 147 -10.15 4.38 4.93
C ASP A 147 -9.25 5.55 4.52
N ILE A 148 -9.36 5.98 3.27
CA ILE A 148 -8.71 7.20 2.76
C ILE A 148 -9.49 7.80 1.59
N SER A 149 -9.59 9.14 1.55
CA SER A 149 -10.19 9.90 0.45
C SER A 149 -9.13 10.36 -0.57
N PRO A 150 -9.46 10.42 -1.87
CA PRO A 150 -8.64 11.10 -2.87
C PRO A 150 -8.75 12.63 -2.80
N ILE A 151 -9.71 13.16 -2.03
CA ILE A 151 -10.07 14.58 -2.00
C ILE A 151 -9.67 15.22 -0.68
N SER A 152 -10.19 14.70 0.44
CA SER A 152 -9.90 15.27 1.75
C SER A 152 -8.44 15.03 2.14
N ILE A 153 -7.88 16.06 2.75
CA ILE A 153 -6.58 15.98 3.41
C ILE A 153 -6.83 15.34 4.77
N PRO A 154 -6.08 14.31 5.17
CA PRO A 154 -6.16 13.75 6.51
C PRO A 154 -6.04 14.88 7.54
N GLY A 155 -6.98 14.95 8.48
CA GLY A 155 -7.16 16.10 9.37
C GLY A 155 -5.95 16.46 10.26
N ASP A 156 -4.99 15.55 10.44
CA ASP A 156 -3.79 15.83 11.24
C ASP A 156 -2.50 15.27 10.61
N ILE A 157 -2.15 15.81 9.43
CA ILE A 157 -0.81 15.59 8.85
C ILE A 157 0.29 16.11 9.78
N SER A 158 -0.02 17.13 10.60
CA SER A 158 0.94 17.68 11.56
C SER A 158 1.38 16.62 12.58
N MET A 159 0.47 15.74 12.98
CA MET A 159 0.78 14.63 13.87
C MET A 159 1.76 13.64 13.25
N MET A 160 1.58 13.28 11.97
CA MET A 160 2.52 12.38 11.26
C MET A 160 3.93 12.99 11.20
N SER A 161 4.02 14.29 10.91
CA SER A 161 5.30 15.01 10.91
C SER A 161 5.94 15.03 12.31
N LYS A 162 5.14 15.22 13.39
CA LYS A 162 5.64 15.16 14.78
C LYS A 162 6.15 13.77 15.13
N ILE A 163 5.44 12.70 14.74
CA ILE A 163 5.88 11.31 14.95
C ILE A 163 7.22 11.07 14.25
N LEU A 164 7.34 11.42 12.97
CA LEU A 164 8.57 11.24 12.21
C LEU A 164 9.74 12.05 12.79
N MET A 165 9.48 13.27 13.25
CA MET A 165 10.49 14.08 13.91
C MET A 165 10.92 13.47 15.24
N ALA A 166 10.00 12.97 16.04
CA ALA A 166 10.32 12.26 17.28
C ALA A 166 11.15 11.00 16.99
N MET A 167 10.72 10.15 16.02
CA MET A 167 11.48 8.98 15.62
C MET A 167 12.92 9.32 15.20
N LYS A 168 13.10 10.43 14.47
CA LYS A 168 14.42 10.88 14.01
C LYS A 168 15.32 11.30 15.17
N ASN A 169 14.76 11.88 16.23
CA ASN A 169 15.50 12.44 17.35
C ASN A 169 15.71 11.46 18.51
N ILE A 170 15.03 10.29 18.51
CA ILE A 170 15.20 9.26 19.53
C ILE A 170 16.62 8.69 19.44
N ASN A 171 17.37 8.83 20.54
CA ASN A 171 18.68 8.23 20.71
C ASN A 171 18.63 7.25 21.88
N LEU A 172 18.89 5.97 21.62
CA LEU A 172 18.78 4.89 22.60
C LEU A 172 20.17 4.37 22.98
N PRO A 173 20.39 4.04 24.26
CA PRO A 173 21.62 3.37 24.70
C PRO A 173 21.81 2.04 23.98
N GLN A 174 23.06 1.75 23.56
CA GLN A 174 23.36 0.54 22.79
C GLN A 174 23.44 -0.73 23.65
N ASP A 175 23.70 -0.57 24.94
CA ASP A 175 23.90 -1.64 25.91
C ASP A 175 22.59 -2.19 26.50
N VAL A 176 21.45 -1.54 26.27
CA VAL A 176 20.16 -1.99 26.80
C VAL A 176 19.49 -3.04 25.88
N PRO A 177 18.75 -4.02 26.45
CA PRO A 177 18.02 -5.01 25.64
C PRO A 177 16.83 -4.40 24.95
N ILE A 178 16.34 -5.06 23.87
CA ILE A 178 15.22 -4.57 23.03
C ILE A 178 13.98 -4.14 23.83
N PRO A 179 13.50 -4.88 24.86
CA PRO A 179 12.34 -4.44 25.64
C PRO A 179 12.55 -3.09 26.34
N VAL A 180 13.74 -2.86 26.88
CA VAL A 180 14.10 -1.59 27.53
C VAL A 180 14.23 -0.47 26.50
N GLY A 181 14.89 -0.74 25.38
CA GLY A 181 14.97 0.25 24.28
C GLY A 181 13.60 0.66 23.74
N ARG A 182 12.65 -0.30 23.62
CA ARG A 182 11.27 0.00 23.23
C ARG A 182 10.54 0.84 24.28
N GLN A 183 10.75 0.56 25.57
CA GLN A 183 10.17 1.36 26.64
C GLN A 183 10.67 2.80 26.58
N LEU A 184 11.98 3.01 26.46
CA LEU A 184 12.57 4.34 26.34
C LEU A 184 12.07 5.09 25.10
N ALA A 185 11.97 4.40 23.97
CA ALA A 185 11.41 4.99 22.75
C ALA A 185 9.93 5.34 22.91
N SER A 186 9.15 4.51 23.64
CA SER A 186 7.75 4.76 23.96
C SER A 186 7.60 6.04 24.81
N GLU A 187 8.46 6.24 25.80
CA GLU A 187 8.45 7.42 26.66
C GLU A 187 8.72 8.69 25.86
N GLU A 188 9.67 8.65 24.91
CA GLU A 188 9.94 9.78 24.03
C GLU A 188 8.77 10.07 23.07
N LEU A 189 8.19 9.03 22.44
CA LEU A 189 7.04 9.18 21.56
C LEU A 189 5.82 9.72 22.30
N ASN A 190 5.59 9.30 23.56
CA ASN A 190 4.46 9.73 24.38
C ASN A 190 4.45 11.25 24.68
N LYS A 191 5.59 11.94 24.52
CA LYS A 191 5.67 13.40 24.66
C LYS A 191 4.92 14.14 23.54
N VAL A 192 4.73 13.48 22.39
CA VAL A 192 4.15 14.08 21.17
C VAL A 192 2.93 13.33 20.64
N VAL A 193 2.75 12.06 21.00
CA VAL A 193 1.69 11.17 20.49
C VAL A 193 0.76 10.80 21.65
N PRO A 194 -0.50 11.26 21.64
CA PRO A 194 -1.44 10.97 22.75
C PRO A 194 -1.99 9.53 22.72
N SER A 195 -1.95 8.86 21.60
CA SER A 195 -2.51 7.51 21.42
C SER A 195 -1.45 6.43 21.67
N LYS A 196 -1.66 5.62 22.70
CA LYS A 196 -0.81 4.47 22.99
C LYS A 196 -0.78 3.46 21.84
N ASP A 197 -1.91 3.20 21.20
CA ASP A 197 -2.01 2.26 20.08
C ASP A 197 -1.16 2.73 18.88
N THR A 198 -1.12 4.05 18.64
CA THR A 198 -0.25 4.63 17.61
C THR A 198 1.23 4.45 17.97
N ILE A 199 1.60 4.67 19.23
CA ILE A 199 2.97 4.46 19.71
C ILE A 199 3.37 2.99 19.55
N ASP A 200 2.53 2.06 20.01
CA ASP A 200 2.78 0.63 19.94
C ASP A 200 2.94 0.19 18.46
N PHE A 201 2.10 0.72 17.57
CA PHE A 201 2.21 0.46 16.14
C PHE A 201 3.53 0.97 15.53
N VAL A 202 3.94 2.18 15.87
CA VAL A 202 5.23 2.75 15.42
C VAL A 202 6.40 1.92 15.94
N LEU A 203 6.37 1.51 17.21
CA LEU A 203 7.42 0.71 17.86
C LEU A 203 7.60 -0.70 17.27
N LEU A 204 6.61 -1.22 16.51
CA LEU A 204 6.80 -2.44 15.73
C LEU A 204 7.95 -2.34 14.72
N ASN A 205 8.38 -1.12 14.41
CA ASN A 205 9.41 -0.84 13.40
C ASN A 205 10.79 -0.56 14.00
N LEU A 206 10.91 -0.51 15.34
CA LEU A 206 12.19 -0.36 16.02
C LEU A 206 12.94 -1.69 16.01
N ARG A 207 14.20 -1.65 15.59
CA ARG A 207 15.11 -2.80 15.50
C ARG A 207 16.40 -2.50 16.25
N LYS A 208 17.13 -3.55 16.59
CA LYS A 208 18.46 -3.49 17.14
C LYS A 208 19.40 -4.31 16.26
N ALA A 209 20.48 -3.72 15.80
CA ALA A 209 21.52 -4.35 15.00
C ALA A 209 22.46 -5.20 15.88
N ASP A 210 23.26 -6.05 15.26
CA ASP A 210 24.24 -6.92 15.96
C ASP A 210 25.31 -6.11 16.68
N ASP A 211 25.63 -4.91 16.22
CA ASP A 211 26.55 -3.96 16.88
C ASP A 211 25.91 -3.23 18.08
N GLY A 212 24.67 -3.55 18.41
CA GLY A 212 23.92 -2.97 19.53
C GLY A 212 23.14 -1.69 19.20
N LYS A 213 23.34 -1.09 18.04
CA LYS A 213 22.65 0.15 17.66
C LYS A 213 21.17 -0.08 17.38
N TYR A 214 20.34 0.84 17.87
CA TYR A 214 18.95 0.89 17.53
C TYR A 214 18.71 1.65 16.22
N TYR A 215 17.80 1.17 15.39
CA TYR A 215 17.39 1.82 14.16
C TYR A 215 15.91 1.56 13.84
N TRP A 216 15.35 2.47 13.06
CA TRP A 216 14.01 2.27 12.49
C TRP A 216 14.16 1.54 11.16
N ILE A 217 13.35 0.49 10.93
CA ILE A 217 13.34 -0.23 9.66
C ILE A 217 12.83 0.66 8.51
N HIS A 218 12.12 1.73 8.83
CA HIS A 218 11.67 2.74 7.87
C HIS A 218 12.76 3.77 7.60
N ASN A 219 12.78 4.29 6.37
CA ASN A 219 13.59 5.46 6.02
C ASN A 219 12.92 6.73 6.54
N VAL A 220 13.05 6.98 7.86
CA VAL A 220 12.39 8.10 8.54
C VAL A 220 12.70 9.44 7.89
N ASN A 221 13.94 9.63 7.38
CA ASN A 221 14.34 10.86 6.71
C ASN A 221 13.57 11.08 5.40
N ALA A 222 13.48 10.05 4.55
CA ALA A 222 12.73 10.16 3.31
C ALA A 222 11.24 10.37 3.57
N LEU A 223 10.66 9.64 4.55
CA LEU A 223 9.26 9.83 4.93
C LEU A 223 8.98 11.26 5.39
N TYR A 224 9.84 11.81 6.27
CA TYR A 224 9.69 13.18 6.75
C TYR A 224 9.82 14.23 5.64
N ASN A 225 10.83 14.08 4.78
CA ASN A 225 11.08 15.04 3.70
C ASN A 225 10.00 15.05 2.62
N ASN A 226 9.24 13.95 2.49
CA ASN A 226 8.16 13.83 1.50
C ASN A 226 6.75 14.04 2.09
N MET A 227 6.62 14.46 3.35
CA MET A 227 5.31 14.66 4.00
C MET A 227 4.41 15.66 3.26
N GLU A 228 4.99 16.69 2.65
CA GLU A 228 4.23 17.65 1.83
C GLU A 228 3.52 16.98 0.64
N GLY A 229 4.08 15.90 0.09
CA GLY A 229 3.44 15.13 -0.99
C GLY A 229 2.09 14.53 -0.61
N PHE A 230 1.85 14.27 0.69
CA PHE A 230 0.52 13.84 1.16
C PHE A 230 -0.53 14.93 1.03
N THR A 231 -0.17 16.19 1.24
CA THR A 231 -1.10 17.33 1.08
C THR A 231 -1.36 17.65 -0.38
N LYS A 232 -0.40 17.37 -1.25
CA LYS A 232 -0.44 17.65 -2.69
C LYS A 232 -0.97 16.48 -3.52
N TYR A 233 -1.55 15.45 -2.89
CA TYR A 233 -2.04 14.27 -3.62
C TYR A 233 -3.02 14.62 -4.75
N GLY A 234 -3.91 15.59 -4.54
CA GLY A 234 -4.85 16.07 -5.55
C GLY A 234 -4.16 16.60 -6.83
N GLU A 235 -2.95 17.15 -6.71
CA GLU A 235 -2.16 17.60 -7.86
C GLU A 235 -1.68 16.41 -8.70
N ASN A 236 -1.35 15.28 -8.07
CA ASN A 236 -0.89 14.08 -8.75
C ASN A 236 -1.98 13.45 -9.63
N ILE A 237 -3.25 13.55 -9.24
CA ILE A 237 -4.38 12.98 -9.99
C ILE A 237 -5.07 13.99 -10.90
N LYS A 238 -4.68 15.28 -10.83
CA LYS A 238 -5.25 16.33 -11.66
C LYS A 238 -5.04 16.05 -13.14
N GLY A 239 -6.12 16.08 -13.92
CA GLY A 239 -6.08 15.84 -15.35
C GLY A 239 -6.03 14.37 -15.78
N LEU A 240 -5.98 13.42 -14.84
CA LEU A 240 -6.18 12.01 -15.15
C LEU A 240 -7.66 11.73 -15.45
N ALA A 241 -7.90 10.85 -16.42
CA ALA A 241 -9.27 10.41 -16.73
C ALA A 241 -9.85 9.60 -15.57
N PRO A 242 -11.17 9.66 -15.32
CA PRO A 242 -11.81 8.82 -14.30
C PRO A 242 -11.60 7.33 -14.57
N PHE A 243 -11.34 6.58 -13.50
CA PHE A 243 -11.24 5.13 -13.58
C PHE A 243 -12.65 4.51 -13.61
N LYS A 244 -12.98 3.83 -14.70
CA LYS A 244 -14.31 3.23 -14.94
C LYS A 244 -14.44 1.78 -14.44
N GLY A 245 -13.38 1.18 -13.92
CA GLY A 245 -13.43 -0.13 -13.29
C GLY A 245 -14.11 -0.10 -11.92
N PRO A 246 -14.48 -1.24 -11.36
CA PRO A 246 -15.10 -1.32 -10.04
C PRO A 246 -14.13 -0.90 -8.93
N ILE A 247 -14.57 -0.03 -8.04
CA ILE A 247 -13.84 0.36 -6.82
C ILE A 247 -14.79 0.24 -5.62
N MET A 248 -14.30 -0.34 -4.53
CA MET A 248 -14.99 -0.35 -3.24
C MET A 248 -14.19 0.44 -2.20
N PHE A 249 -14.85 1.37 -1.52
CA PHE A 249 -14.31 2.05 -0.35
C PHE A 249 -14.83 1.36 0.91
N ILE A 250 -13.94 1.02 1.86
CA ILE A 250 -14.28 0.52 3.19
C ILE A 250 -13.76 1.52 4.20
N CYS A 251 -14.65 2.24 4.86
CA CYS A 251 -14.33 3.39 5.71
C CYS A 251 -14.74 3.17 7.16
N GLY A 252 -13.99 3.75 8.09
CA GLY A 252 -14.32 3.77 9.51
C GLY A 252 -15.26 4.92 9.87
N LYS A 253 -16.37 4.64 10.58
CA LYS A 253 -17.30 5.69 11.05
C LYS A 253 -16.64 6.66 12.02
N ASN A 254 -15.64 6.20 12.77
CA ASN A 254 -14.94 6.97 13.80
C ASN A 254 -13.58 7.49 13.27
N SER A 255 -13.36 7.44 11.94
CA SER A 255 -12.14 7.91 11.29
C SER A 255 -12.36 9.26 10.61
N PRO A 256 -11.40 10.20 10.70
CA PRO A 256 -11.49 11.51 10.03
C PRO A 256 -10.96 11.49 8.60
N TYR A 257 -10.53 10.32 8.06
CA TYR A 257 -9.81 10.24 6.78
C TYR A 257 -10.71 10.24 5.55
N VAL A 258 -12.01 10.04 5.73
CA VAL A 258 -13.03 10.13 4.66
C VAL A 258 -14.22 10.92 5.18
N ASP A 259 -14.49 12.08 4.59
CA ASP A 259 -15.70 12.83 4.87
C ASP A 259 -16.84 12.25 4.00
N PRO A 260 -18.00 11.84 4.60
CA PRO A 260 -19.15 11.40 3.83
C PRO A 260 -19.62 12.41 2.78
N ASN A 261 -19.42 13.70 3.02
CA ASN A 261 -19.76 14.76 2.08
C ASN A 261 -18.88 14.78 0.82
N ASP A 262 -17.72 14.14 0.85
CA ASP A 262 -16.83 14.01 -0.32
C ASP A 262 -17.36 13.00 -1.34
N TRP A 263 -18.31 12.14 -0.97
CA TRP A 263 -18.75 11.01 -1.80
C TRP A 263 -19.15 11.42 -3.24
N PRO A 264 -19.96 12.47 -3.47
CA PRO A 264 -20.28 12.90 -4.84
C PRO A 264 -19.05 13.32 -5.66
N HIS A 265 -18.00 13.80 -5.01
CA HIS A 265 -16.75 14.16 -5.67
C HIS A 265 -15.87 12.94 -5.94
N ILE A 266 -15.85 11.98 -5.02
CA ILE A 266 -15.18 10.70 -5.20
C ILE A 266 -15.77 9.97 -6.41
N GLN A 267 -17.10 9.96 -6.56
CA GLN A 267 -17.78 9.33 -7.70
C GLN A 267 -17.49 10.00 -9.06
N LYS A 268 -17.08 11.28 -9.09
CA LYS A 268 -16.59 11.89 -10.34
C LYS A 268 -15.26 11.30 -10.79
N ILE A 269 -14.42 10.86 -9.85
CA ILE A 269 -13.11 10.25 -10.11
C ILE A 269 -13.26 8.74 -10.34
N PHE A 270 -14.15 8.09 -9.58
CA PHE A 270 -14.45 6.67 -9.60
C PHE A 270 -15.95 6.41 -9.79
N PRO A 271 -16.51 6.57 -11.00
CA PRO A 271 -17.96 6.54 -11.23
C PRO A 271 -18.63 5.21 -10.89
N ASN A 272 -17.90 4.09 -10.93
CA ASN A 272 -18.40 2.77 -10.58
C ASN A 272 -17.93 2.34 -9.19
N SER A 273 -17.92 3.26 -8.23
CA SER A 273 -17.52 2.98 -6.85
C SER A 273 -18.73 2.72 -5.95
N GLU A 274 -18.50 1.85 -4.95
CA GLU A 274 -19.41 1.62 -3.81
C GLU A 274 -18.67 1.94 -2.50
N ILE A 275 -19.39 2.31 -1.43
CA ILE A 275 -18.82 2.64 -0.12
C ILE A 275 -19.52 1.88 1.00
N HIS A 276 -18.71 1.37 1.94
CA HIS A 276 -19.16 0.67 3.15
C HIS A 276 -18.54 1.32 4.38
N TRP A 277 -19.39 1.60 5.37
CA TRP A 277 -18.98 2.19 6.64
C TRP A 277 -19.01 1.13 7.74
N LEU A 278 -17.85 0.89 8.36
CA LEU A 278 -17.71 -0.01 9.50
C LEU A 278 -17.66 0.78 10.80
N ASP A 279 -18.08 0.16 11.89
CA ASP A 279 -17.92 0.73 13.24
C ASP A 279 -16.46 0.53 13.70
N ALA A 280 -15.58 1.36 13.17
CA ALA A 280 -14.12 1.26 13.24
C ALA A 280 -13.48 2.63 13.22
N GLY A 281 -12.25 2.73 13.69
CA GLY A 281 -11.34 3.85 13.45
C GLY A 281 -10.62 3.74 12.10
N HIS A 282 -9.41 4.33 12.03
CA HIS A 282 -8.61 4.33 10.80
C HIS A 282 -8.10 2.93 10.38
N LEU A 283 -7.95 2.02 11.33
CA LEU A 283 -7.45 0.66 11.07
C LEU A 283 -8.62 -0.34 10.85
N VAL A 284 -9.51 -0.04 9.89
CA VAL A 284 -10.75 -0.81 9.62
C VAL A 284 -10.54 -2.32 9.50
N HIS A 285 -9.41 -2.75 8.99
CA HIS A 285 -9.04 -4.16 8.82
C HIS A 285 -8.55 -4.82 10.11
N PHE A 286 -8.19 -4.04 11.13
CA PHE A 286 -7.87 -4.49 12.49
C PHE A 286 -9.09 -4.43 13.41
N ASP A 287 -9.86 -3.33 13.33
CA ASP A 287 -11.00 -3.11 14.21
C ASP A 287 -12.17 -4.04 13.88
N GLN A 288 -12.39 -4.31 12.57
CA GLN A 288 -13.49 -5.13 12.07
C GLN A 288 -13.00 -6.21 11.07
N PRO A 289 -12.06 -7.11 11.46
CA PRO A 289 -11.39 -8.01 10.54
C PRO A 289 -12.33 -8.97 9.81
N ALA A 290 -13.34 -9.50 10.49
CA ALA A 290 -14.28 -10.45 9.90
C ALA A 290 -15.12 -9.79 8.80
N LYS A 291 -15.67 -8.60 9.09
CA LYS A 291 -16.51 -7.86 8.12
C LYS A 291 -15.69 -7.29 6.96
N PHE A 292 -14.47 -6.83 7.24
CA PHE A 292 -13.53 -6.39 6.20
C PHE A 292 -13.21 -7.51 5.21
N ILE A 293 -12.92 -8.72 5.71
CA ILE A 293 -12.64 -9.90 4.87
C ILE A 293 -13.87 -10.31 4.07
N GLU A 294 -15.06 -10.35 4.68
CA GLU A 294 -16.33 -10.66 4.03
C GLU A 294 -16.58 -9.72 2.84
N LEU A 295 -16.57 -8.39 3.09
CA LEU A 295 -16.77 -7.38 2.04
C LEU A 295 -15.76 -7.51 0.92
N THR A 296 -14.48 -7.74 1.27
CA THR A 296 -13.40 -7.93 0.29
C THR A 296 -13.67 -9.12 -0.62
N ILE A 297 -14.08 -10.27 -0.05
CA ILE A 297 -14.39 -11.50 -0.81
C ILE A 297 -15.58 -11.27 -1.72
N ASP A 298 -16.68 -10.74 -1.18
CA ASP A 298 -17.93 -10.52 -1.91
C ASP A 298 -17.70 -9.59 -3.10
N PHE A 299 -16.94 -8.51 -2.90
CA PHE A 299 -16.62 -7.57 -3.98
C PHE A 299 -15.74 -8.19 -5.06
N LEU A 300 -14.73 -8.93 -4.68
CA LEU A 300 -13.78 -9.52 -5.64
C LEU A 300 -14.41 -10.68 -6.45
N ASN A 301 -15.45 -11.34 -5.94
CA ASN A 301 -16.14 -12.44 -6.59
C ASN A 301 -17.33 -12.02 -7.47
N LYS A 302 -17.81 -10.77 -7.37
CA LYS A 302 -18.79 -10.19 -8.32
C LYS A 302 -18.17 -10.11 -9.72
#